data_373859a24b7cd328f7b13b7c1de7e219
#
_entry.id   373859a24b7cd328f7b13b7c1de7e219
#
_cell.length_a   1.000
_cell.length_b   1.000
_cell.length_c   1.000
_cell.angle_alpha   90.00
_cell.angle_beta   90.00
_cell.angle_gamma   90.00
#
_symmetry.space_group_name_H-M   'P 1'
#
loop_
_entity.id
_entity.type
_entity.pdbx_description
1 polymer ?
#
loop_
_entity_poly.entity_id
_entity_poly.type
_entity_poly.pdbx_seq_one_letter_code
_entity_poly.pdbx_strand_id
1 'polypeptide(L)'
;MVTSNLNLNILMIEDNLDEAEMIQEMLRSALTQSFNVIHKKCLRDGIDHLKQSDKQIDIALLDLHLPDGSKYELFESLSNSAPWLPIILLTNLNDEELAAKIVRNGGQDYLLKTDLEPKILYRAIRYAIERKQSKEAIRESEERYSLVVQGTNDGIWDWNILTSEVYYSPRWAEVLNCNPKEINANMDGWFKRIHPSDLDYVRSTLHKHI
;
A
#
# COMPACT_ATOMS: atom_id res chain seq x y z
N MET A 1 18.24 -12.18 14.19
CA MET A 1 17.38 -11.09 13.73
C MET A 1 18.09 -9.80 14.05
N VAL A 2 18.67 -9.14 13.06
CA VAL A 2 19.37 -7.87 13.23
C VAL A 2 18.31 -6.79 13.24
N THR A 3 17.91 -6.30 14.40
CA THR A 3 17.17 -5.05 14.52
C THR A 3 18.14 -3.94 14.16
N SER A 4 18.21 -3.58 12.89
CA SER A 4 18.88 -2.37 12.47
C SER A 4 18.17 -1.20 13.18
N ASN A 5 18.95 -0.47 13.97
CA ASN A 5 18.54 0.78 14.62
C ASN A 5 18.34 1.83 13.50
N LEU A 6 17.27 1.72 12.73
CA LEU A 6 16.91 2.64 11.66
C LEU A 6 16.40 3.92 12.32
N ASN A 7 17.13 5.01 12.08
CA ASN A 7 16.68 6.34 12.48
C ASN A 7 15.54 6.75 11.53
N LEU A 8 14.29 6.72 11.97
CA LEU A 8 13.14 7.08 11.15
C LEU A 8 12.92 8.58 11.11
N ASN A 9 12.73 9.11 9.90
CA ASN A 9 12.42 10.51 9.67
C ASN A 9 10.91 10.69 9.63
N ILE A 10 10.38 11.44 10.57
CA ILE A 10 8.95 11.72 10.73
C ILE A 10 8.69 13.17 10.34
N LEU A 11 7.81 13.39 9.36
CA LEU A 11 7.24 14.69 9.10
C LEU A 11 6.01 14.86 9.98
N MET A 12 6.06 15.77 10.94
CA MET A 12 4.93 16.12 11.79
C MET A 12 4.38 17.49 11.39
N ILE A 13 3.08 17.53 11.06
CA ILE A 13 2.38 18.76 10.66
C ILE A 13 1.33 19.03 11.74
N GLU A 14 1.60 20.04 12.57
CA GLU A 14 0.84 20.38 13.78
C GLU A 14 1.06 21.87 14.07
N ASP A 15 0.00 22.68 14.17
CA ASP A 15 0.11 24.12 14.42
C ASP A 15 0.24 24.47 15.90
N ASN A 16 -0.29 23.62 16.78
CA ASN A 16 -0.20 23.75 18.24
C ASN A 16 1.18 23.28 18.73
N LEU A 17 1.98 24.21 19.24
CA LEU A 17 3.34 23.92 19.70
C LEU A 17 3.38 23.00 20.92
N ASP A 18 2.43 23.13 21.84
CA ASP A 18 2.39 22.31 23.05
C ASP A 18 2.08 20.84 22.71
N GLU A 19 1.16 20.62 21.79
CA GLU A 19 0.84 19.28 21.27
C GLU A 19 2.00 18.69 20.47
N ALA A 20 2.65 19.51 19.64
CA ALA A 20 3.83 19.08 18.89
C ALA A 20 4.98 18.67 19.83
N GLU A 21 5.24 19.43 20.90
CA GLU A 21 6.28 19.11 21.88
C GLU A 21 5.94 17.83 22.66
N MET A 22 4.69 17.66 23.09
CA MET A 22 4.21 16.45 23.75
C MET A 22 4.44 15.21 22.87
N ILE A 23 4.07 15.25 21.59
CA ILE A 23 4.25 14.14 20.66
C ILE A 23 5.75 13.83 20.45
N GLN A 24 6.60 14.87 20.33
CA GLN A 24 8.04 14.69 20.21
C GLN A 24 8.66 14.04 21.45
N GLU A 25 8.18 14.39 22.64
CA GLU A 25 8.62 13.80 23.90
C GLU A 25 8.21 12.33 24.00
N MET A 26 6.99 11.99 23.59
CA MET A 26 6.53 10.60 23.47
C MET A 26 7.42 9.79 22.54
N LEU A 27 7.80 10.34 21.38
CA LEU A 27 8.70 9.68 20.42
C LEU A 27 10.12 9.51 20.98
N ARG A 28 10.65 10.49 21.72
CA ARG A 28 11.96 10.41 22.38
C ARG A 28 11.99 9.35 23.50
N SER A 29 10.86 9.13 24.16
CA SER A 29 10.76 8.14 25.24
C SER A 29 10.72 6.69 24.75
N ALA A 30 10.61 6.45 23.45
CA ALA A 30 10.64 5.11 22.86
C ALA A 30 12.06 4.52 22.97
N LEU A 31 12.24 3.56 23.87
CA LEU A 31 13.55 2.98 24.25
C LEU A 31 14.23 2.16 23.14
N THR A 32 13.54 1.82 22.06
CA THR A 32 14.00 0.84 21.07
C THR A 32 14.34 1.41 19.70
N GLN A 33 14.04 2.67 19.45
CA GLN A 33 14.26 3.30 18.15
C GLN A 33 14.49 4.81 18.27
N SER A 34 15.37 5.37 17.45
CA SER A 34 15.54 6.80 17.36
C SER A 34 14.68 7.38 16.23
N PHE A 35 14.07 8.53 16.50
CA PHE A 35 13.26 9.26 15.54
C PHE A 35 13.88 10.64 15.29
N ASN A 36 13.92 11.03 14.03
CA ASN A 36 14.23 12.39 13.62
C ASN A 36 12.92 13.07 13.21
N VAL A 37 12.43 13.99 14.03
CA VAL A 37 11.15 14.65 13.80
C VAL A 37 11.38 15.99 13.11
N ILE A 38 10.81 16.15 11.92
CA ILE A 38 10.73 17.40 11.19
C ILE A 38 9.35 17.99 11.43
N HIS A 39 9.27 19.04 12.24
CA HIS A 39 8.01 19.70 12.58
C HIS A 39 7.71 20.86 11.63
N LYS A 40 6.47 20.93 11.15
CA LYS A 40 5.90 22.03 10.36
C LYS A 40 4.59 22.46 10.95
N LYS A 41 4.29 23.76 10.92
CA LYS A 41 3.08 24.34 11.52
C LYS A 41 1.88 24.37 10.59
N CYS A 42 2.10 24.16 9.29
CA CYS A 42 1.03 24.16 8.29
C CYS A 42 1.32 23.13 7.19
N LEU A 43 0.28 22.73 6.49
CA LEU A 43 0.37 21.73 5.43
C LEU A 43 1.30 22.18 4.30
N ARG A 44 1.20 23.46 3.89
CA ARG A 44 2.03 24.01 2.82
C ARG A 44 3.52 23.84 3.09
N ASP A 45 3.98 24.20 4.29
CA ASP A 45 5.38 24.08 4.67
C ASP A 45 5.83 22.61 4.73
N GLY A 46 4.90 21.71 5.09
CA GLY A 46 5.12 20.26 5.04
C GLY A 46 5.34 19.75 3.62
N ILE A 47 4.46 20.13 2.71
CA ILE A 47 4.57 19.75 1.28
C ILE A 47 5.82 20.36 0.64
N ASP A 48 6.13 21.61 0.93
CA ASP A 48 7.34 22.28 0.40
C ASP A 48 8.61 21.60 0.93
N HIS A 49 8.61 21.16 2.17
CA HIS A 49 9.71 20.37 2.72
C HIS A 49 9.90 19.03 1.98
N LEU A 50 8.83 18.31 1.68
CA LEU A 50 8.88 17.05 0.92
C LEU A 50 9.44 17.22 -0.49
N LYS A 51 9.20 18.38 -1.12
CA LYS A 51 9.70 18.69 -2.47
C LYS A 51 11.17 19.13 -2.49
N GLN A 52 11.66 19.74 -1.41
CA GLN A 52 12.99 20.37 -1.34
C GLN A 52 14.01 19.53 -0.58
N SER A 53 13.59 18.54 0.18
CA SER A 53 14.47 17.76 1.04
C SER A 53 15.06 16.58 0.32
N ASP A 54 16.38 16.43 0.36
CA ASP A 54 17.10 15.22 -0.04
C ASP A 54 16.95 14.08 0.99
N LYS A 55 16.41 14.38 2.16
CA LYS A 55 16.16 13.36 3.21
C LYS A 55 14.84 12.68 2.96
N GLN A 56 14.92 11.36 2.85
CA GLN A 56 13.73 10.53 2.77
C GLN A 56 12.91 10.65 4.06
N ILE A 57 11.64 11.01 3.93
CA ILE A 57 10.66 10.95 5.01
C ILE A 57 10.02 9.57 5.00
N ASP A 58 9.98 8.92 6.15
CA ASP A 58 9.46 7.56 6.28
C ASP A 58 7.97 7.54 6.59
N ILE A 59 7.45 8.57 7.27
CA ILE A 59 6.04 8.70 7.66
C ILE A 59 5.66 10.15 7.95
N ALA A 60 4.39 10.49 7.71
CA ALA A 60 3.80 11.76 8.15
C ALA A 60 2.79 11.53 9.30
N LEU A 61 2.87 12.41 10.30
CA LEU A 61 1.83 12.63 11.31
C LEU A 61 1.12 13.94 10.95
N LEU A 62 -0.16 13.86 10.63
CA LEU A 62 -0.95 15.00 10.15
C LEU A 62 -2.07 15.33 11.13
N ASP A 63 -2.03 16.51 11.72
CA ASP A 63 -3.19 17.03 12.44
C ASP A 63 -4.30 17.41 11.45
N LEU A 64 -5.53 17.03 11.80
CA LEU A 64 -6.72 17.38 11.03
C LEU A 64 -7.30 18.77 11.38
N HIS A 65 -6.75 19.45 12.38
CA HIS A 65 -7.24 20.77 12.84
C HIS A 65 -6.38 21.96 12.37
N LEU A 66 -5.58 21.73 11.34
CA LEU A 66 -4.78 22.81 10.76
C LEU A 66 -5.64 23.91 10.14
N PRO A 67 -5.22 25.19 10.23
CA PRO A 67 -6.00 26.31 9.73
C PRO A 67 -6.01 26.48 8.21
N ASP A 68 -5.15 25.75 7.49
CA ASP A 68 -4.89 25.94 6.06
C ASP A 68 -5.70 25.04 5.12
N GLY A 69 -6.78 24.42 5.61
CA GLY A 69 -7.71 23.65 4.77
C GLY A 69 -8.81 22.93 5.52
N SER A 70 -9.75 22.36 4.78
CA SER A 70 -10.68 21.41 5.39
C SER A 70 -9.98 20.09 5.69
N LYS A 71 -10.43 19.37 6.70
CA LYS A 71 -9.80 18.13 7.20
C LYS A 71 -9.54 17.09 6.11
N TYR A 72 -10.48 16.93 5.20
CA TYR A 72 -10.33 16.00 4.07
C TYR A 72 -9.34 16.51 3.02
N GLU A 73 -9.40 17.81 2.70
CA GLU A 73 -8.50 18.44 1.75
C GLU A 73 -7.04 18.43 2.23
N LEU A 74 -6.81 18.56 3.54
CA LEU A 74 -5.47 18.44 4.14
C LEU A 74 -4.85 17.07 3.82
N PHE A 75 -5.60 16.00 4.08
CA PHE A 75 -5.15 14.65 3.77
C PHE A 75 -4.95 14.44 2.26
N GLU A 76 -5.95 14.83 1.44
CA GLU A 76 -5.90 14.64 -0.02
C GLU A 76 -4.72 15.40 -0.63
N SER A 77 -4.46 16.62 -0.22
CA SER A 77 -3.34 17.43 -0.70
C SER A 77 -1.99 16.81 -0.35
N LEU A 78 -1.82 16.31 0.87
CA LEU A 78 -0.60 15.63 1.28
C LEU A 78 -0.41 14.30 0.55
N SER A 79 -1.47 13.50 0.46
CA SER A 79 -1.46 12.21 -0.21
C SER A 79 -1.16 12.33 -1.71
N ASN A 80 -1.72 13.33 -2.39
CA ASN A 80 -1.45 13.61 -3.80
C ASN A 80 -0.01 14.12 -4.03
N SER A 81 0.52 14.90 -3.07
CA SER A 81 1.89 15.42 -3.16
C SER A 81 2.95 14.37 -2.88
N ALA A 82 2.63 13.35 -2.07
CA ALA A 82 3.53 12.27 -1.69
C ALA A 82 2.80 10.92 -1.60
N PRO A 83 2.42 10.30 -2.74
CA PRO A 83 1.65 9.05 -2.77
C PRO A 83 2.36 7.85 -2.10
N TRP A 84 3.69 7.90 -2.01
CA TRP A 84 4.51 6.87 -1.35
C TRP A 84 4.51 6.95 0.17
N LEU A 85 4.19 8.14 0.73
CA LEU A 85 4.33 8.44 2.14
C LEU A 85 3.17 7.82 2.94
N PRO A 86 3.42 6.99 3.97
CA PRO A 86 2.38 6.61 4.90
C PRO A 86 1.97 7.81 5.76
N ILE A 87 0.66 8.01 5.95
CA ILE A 87 0.10 9.12 6.71
C ILE A 87 -0.73 8.56 7.86
N ILE A 88 -0.40 8.96 9.09
CA ILE A 88 -1.24 8.78 10.28
C ILE A 88 -1.89 10.12 10.60
N LEU A 89 -3.19 10.07 10.84
CA LEU A 89 -3.97 11.24 11.20
C LEU A 89 -3.96 11.40 12.72
N LEU A 90 -3.76 12.64 13.19
CA LEU A 90 -3.98 13.01 14.58
C LEU A 90 -5.32 13.75 14.64
N THR A 91 -6.22 13.33 15.54
CA THR A 91 -7.58 13.86 15.55
C THR A 91 -8.15 13.92 16.97
N ASN A 92 -9.22 14.69 17.14
CA ASN A 92 -10.00 14.74 18.36
C ASN A 92 -11.24 13.83 18.25
N LEU A 93 -11.86 13.48 19.38
CA LEU A 93 -13.04 12.60 19.47
C LEU A 93 -14.17 12.99 18.51
N ASN A 94 -14.40 14.29 18.30
CA ASN A 94 -15.49 14.79 17.45
C ASN A 94 -15.31 14.48 15.95
N ASP A 95 -14.11 14.05 15.52
CA ASP A 95 -13.75 13.85 14.12
C ASP A 95 -13.42 12.39 13.78
N GLU A 96 -13.70 11.48 14.67
CA GLU A 96 -13.37 10.06 14.53
C GLU A 96 -14.00 9.43 13.29
N GLU A 97 -15.27 9.75 13.01
CA GLU A 97 -15.96 9.24 11.79
C GLU A 97 -15.29 9.72 10.51
N LEU A 98 -14.86 10.97 10.48
CA LEU A 98 -14.15 11.55 9.35
C LEU A 98 -12.75 10.90 9.19
N ALA A 99 -12.03 10.76 10.29
CA ALA A 99 -10.72 10.12 10.29
C ALA A 99 -10.81 8.66 9.79
N ALA A 100 -11.81 7.91 10.26
CA ALA A 100 -12.07 6.54 9.78
C ALA A 100 -12.43 6.51 8.28
N LYS A 101 -13.16 7.52 7.77
CA LYS A 101 -13.42 7.65 6.32
C LYS A 101 -12.14 7.93 5.54
N ILE A 102 -11.26 8.79 6.04
CA ILE A 102 -9.97 9.09 5.40
C ILE A 102 -9.08 7.85 5.35
N VAL A 103 -9.04 7.06 6.42
CA VAL A 103 -8.28 5.78 6.43
C VAL A 103 -8.80 4.82 5.37
N ARG A 104 -10.11 4.68 5.18
CA ARG A 104 -10.68 3.87 4.09
C ARG A 104 -10.28 4.36 2.69
N ASN A 105 -9.97 5.65 2.56
CA ASN A 105 -9.55 6.29 1.30
C ASN A 105 -8.02 6.41 1.13
N GLY A 106 -7.23 5.71 1.95
CA GLY A 106 -5.77 5.61 1.74
C GLY A 106 -4.89 6.06 2.89
N GLY A 107 -5.44 6.73 3.92
CA GLY A 107 -4.75 6.95 5.19
C GLY A 107 -4.33 5.62 5.82
N GLN A 108 -3.21 5.60 6.54
CA GLN A 108 -2.75 4.35 7.13
C GLN A 108 -3.44 4.03 8.45
N ASP A 109 -3.65 5.07 9.28
CA ASP A 109 -4.30 4.95 10.58
C ASP A 109 -4.75 6.32 11.08
N TYR A 110 -5.53 6.35 12.17
CA TYR A 110 -5.80 7.58 12.91
C TYR A 110 -5.58 7.34 14.41
N LEU A 111 -5.15 8.37 15.11
CA LEU A 111 -4.93 8.36 16.55
C LEU A 111 -5.70 9.52 17.20
N LEU A 112 -6.44 9.20 18.24
CA LEU A 112 -7.08 10.22 19.07
C LEU A 112 -6.03 10.90 19.93
N LYS A 113 -5.96 12.23 19.88
CA LYS A 113 -4.99 13.00 20.67
C LYS A 113 -5.19 12.81 22.18
N THR A 114 -6.43 12.53 22.63
CA THR A 114 -6.76 12.23 24.03
C THR A 114 -6.20 10.91 24.53
N ASP A 115 -5.99 9.95 23.66
CA ASP A 115 -5.60 8.58 23.98
C ASP A 115 -4.15 8.26 23.56
N LEU A 116 -3.41 9.34 23.20
CA LEU A 116 -2.02 9.21 22.77
C LEU A 116 -1.14 8.76 23.93
N GLU A 117 -0.55 7.58 23.74
CA GLU A 117 0.50 7.03 24.60
C GLU A 117 1.74 6.68 23.77
N PRO A 118 2.95 6.75 24.33
CA PRO A 118 4.19 6.43 23.60
C PRO A 118 4.17 5.07 22.91
N LYS A 119 3.61 4.04 23.57
CA LYS A 119 3.51 2.68 23.00
C LYS A 119 2.53 2.60 21.84
N ILE A 120 1.40 3.32 21.92
CA ILE A 120 0.38 3.34 20.88
C ILE A 120 0.95 4.04 19.65
N LEU A 121 1.53 5.22 19.85
CA LEU A 121 2.14 6.02 18.79
C LEU A 121 3.26 5.25 18.06
N TYR A 122 4.19 4.67 18.81
CA TYR A 122 5.27 3.86 18.24
C TYR A 122 4.75 2.68 17.42
N ARG A 123 3.78 1.94 17.94
CA ARG A 123 3.19 0.79 17.27
C ARG A 123 2.47 1.19 15.99
N ALA A 124 1.70 2.27 16.02
CA ALA A 124 0.99 2.79 14.86
C ALA A 124 1.96 3.22 13.75
N ILE A 125 3.03 3.95 14.09
CA ILE A 125 4.08 4.36 13.15
C ILE A 125 4.70 3.13 12.48
N ARG A 126 5.14 2.13 13.25
CA ARG A 126 5.76 0.94 12.71
C ARG A 126 4.82 0.18 11.78
N TYR A 127 3.57 -0.05 12.20
CA TYR A 127 2.60 -0.76 11.38
C TYR A 127 2.21 -0.01 10.11
N ALA A 128 2.13 1.33 10.17
CA ALA A 128 1.86 2.14 9.00
C ALA A 128 2.96 2.01 7.94
N ILE A 129 4.23 2.07 8.37
CA ILE A 129 5.40 1.89 7.49
C ILE A 129 5.43 0.48 6.91
N GLU A 130 5.33 -0.56 7.75
CA GLU A 130 5.34 -1.97 7.32
C GLU A 130 4.21 -2.28 6.32
N ARG A 131 3.00 -1.79 6.58
CA ARG A 131 1.83 -1.97 5.70
C ARG A 131 2.04 -1.29 4.35
N LYS A 132 2.56 -0.06 4.35
CA LYS A 132 2.83 0.68 3.11
C LYS A 132 3.90 -0.01 2.27
N GLN A 133 5.00 -0.42 2.89
CA GLN A 133 6.09 -1.14 2.22
C GLN A 133 5.62 -2.48 1.64
N SER A 134 4.82 -3.25 2.39
CA SER A 134 4.26 -4.52 1.90
C SER A 134 3.34 -4.31 0.69
N LYS A 135 2.48 -3.30 0.74
CA LYS A 135 1.58 -2.96 -0.37
C LYS A 135 2.35 -2.53 -1.62
N GLU A 136 3.40 -1.74 -1.44
CA GLU A 136 4.24 -1.28 -2.54
C GLU A 136 5.04 -2.43 -3.16
N ALA A 137 5.61 -3.33 -2.36
CA ALA A 137 6.31 -4.51 -2.85
C ALA A 137 5.40 -5.44 -3.66
N ILE A 138 4.14 -5.61 -3.25
CA ILE A 138 3.14 -6.37 -4.01
C ILE A 138 2.88 -5.66 -5.35
N ARG A 139 2.61 -4.35 -5.34
CA ARG A 139 2.35 -3.55 -6.55
C ARG A 139 3.52 -3.64 -7.55
N GLU A 140 4.76 -3.47 -7.07
CA GLU A 140 5.95 -3.59 -7.92
C GLU A 140 6.11 -5.00 -8.51
N SER A 141 5.80 -6.03 -7.72
CA SER A 141 5.84 -7.41 -8.19
C SER A 141 4.79 -7.68 -9.26
N GLU A 142 3.57 -7.18 -9.08
CA GLU A 142 2.47 -7.30 -10.06
C GLU A 142 2.80 -6.55 -11.35
N GLU A 143 3.34 -5.33 -11.26
CA GLU A 143 3.77 -4.54 -12.42
C GLU A 143 4.90 -5.25 -13.18
N ARG A 144 5.90 -5.76 -12.47
CA ARG A 144 7.01 -6.51 -13.08
C ARG A 144 6.51 -7.77 -13.77
N TYR A 145 5.60 -8.51 -13.13
CA TYR A 145 4.97 -9.67 -13.74
C TYR A 145 4.20 -9.29 -15.00
N SER A 146 3.40 -8.24 -14.95
CA SER A 146 2.64 -7.73 -16.10
C SER A 146 3.55 -7.35 -17.28
N LEU A 147 4.67 -6.65 -17.00
CA LEU A 147 5.64 -6.28 -18.04
C LEU A 147 6.32 -7.49 -18.68
N VAL A 148 6.68 -8.51 -17.88
CA VAL A 148 7.26 -9.76 -18.41
C VAL A 148 6.25 -10.46 -19.31
N VAL A 149 5.00 -10.61 -18.85
CA VAL A 149 3.93 -11.25 -19.63
C VAL A 149 3.67 -10.51 -20.95
N GLN A 150 3.66 -9.20 -20.93
CA GLN A 150 3.47 -8.39 -22.15
C GLN A 150 4.69 -8.47 -23.08
N GLY A 151 5.90 -8.53 -22.51
CA GLY A 151 7.15 -8.56 -23.27
C GLY A 151 7.42 -9.88 -24.01
N THR A 152 7.00 -11.03 -23.45
CA THR A 152 7.16 -12.33 -24.09
C THR A 152 6.21 -12.55 -25.25
N ASN A 153 5.14 -11.77 -25.35
CA ASN A 153 4.10 -11.95 -26.35
C ASN A 153 3.41 -13.34 -26.32
N ASP A 154 3.59 -14.08 -25.24
CA ASP A 154 3.04 -15.40 -25.03
C ASP A 154 1.64 -15.36 -24.42
N GLY A 155 0.82 -16.34 -24.76
CA GLY A 155 -0.45 -16.58 -24.10
C GLY A 155 -0.20 -17.32 -22.77
N ILE A 156 -0.49 -16.63 -21.65
CA ILE A 156 -0.35 -17.21 -20.32
C ILE A 156 -1.69 -17.77 -19.84
N TRP A 157 -1.62 -18.91 -19.17
CA TRP A 157 -2.72 -19.48 -18.42
C TRP A 157 -2.23 -19.95 -17.05
N ASP A 158 -3.10 -19.86 -16.05
CA ASP A 158 -2.82 -20.30 -14.69
C ASP A 158 -4.01 -21.12 -14.16
N TRP A 159 -3.71 -22.29 -13.64
CA TRP A 159 -4.72 -23.23 -13.17
C TRP A 159 -4.62 -23.41 -11.65
N ASN A 160 -5.66 -22.97 -10.96
CA ASN A 160 -5.83 -23.28 -9.55
C ASN A 160 -6.39 -24.71 -9.43
N ILE A 161 -5.53 -25.65 -9.05
CA ILE A 161 -5.89 -27.08 -8.95
C ILE A 161 -6.96 -27.33 -7.87
N LEU A 162 -6.98 -26.51 -6.79
CA LEU A 162 -7.93 -26.69 -5.69
C LEU A 162 -9.34 -26.23 -6.05
N THR A 163 -9.47 -25.11 -6.75
CA THR A 163 -10.78 -24.56 -7.16
C THR A 163 -11.20 -24.99 -8.55
N SER A 164 -10.27 -25.61 -9.32
CA SER A 164 -10.46 -25.95 -10.73
C SER A 164 -10.70 -24.74 -11.65
N GLU A 165 -10.45 -23.54 -11.17
CA GLU A 165 -10.53 -22.30 -11.95
C GLU A 165 -9.25 -22.11 -12.78
N VAL A 166 -9.42 -21.62 -14.02
CA VAL A 166 -8.31 -21.31 -14.90
C VAL A 166 -8.38 -19.86 -15.32
N TYR A 167 -7.29 -19.13 -15.09
CA TYR A 167 -7.08 -17.80 -15.66
C TYR A 167 -6.44 -17.95 -17.04
N TYR A 168 -6.96 -17.22 -18.03
CA TYR A 168 -6.36 -17.08 -19.35
C TYR A 168 -6.07 -15.61 -19.63
N SER A 169 -4.84 -15.29 -20.00
CA SER A 169 -4.48 -13.92 -20.35
C SER A 169 -5.20 -13.49 -21.66
N PRO A 170 -5.44 -12.18 -21.85
CA PRO A 170 -6.00 -11.67 -23.13
C PRO A 170 -5.19 -12.14 -24.35
N ARG A 171 -3.87 -12.17 -24.22
CA ARG A 171 -2.97 -12.62 -25.29
C ARG A 171 -3.16 -14.10 -25.64
N TRP A 172 -3.51 -14.94 -24.67
CA TRP A 172 -3.82 -16.34 -24.92
C TRP A 172 -5.01 -16.48 -25.91
N ALA A 173 -6.06 -15.65 -25.71
CA ALA A 173 -7.20 -15.63 -26.60
C ALA A 173 -6.84 -15.10 -28.01
N GLU A 174 -6.00 -14.08 -28.07
CA GLU A 174 -5.51 -13.51 -29.34
C GLU A 174 -4.70 -14.52 -30.15
N VAL A 175 -3.76 -15.25 -29.50
CA VAL A 175 -2.93 -16.28 -30.15
C VAL A 175 -3.80 -17.38 -30.75
N LEU A 176 -4.93 -17.73 -30.09
CA LEU A 176 -5.87 -18.73 -30.57
C LEU A 176 -6.96 -18.14 -31.51
N ASN A 177 -6.90 -16.83 -31.78
CA ASN A 177 -7.88 -16.12 -32.58
C ASN A 177 -9.34 -16.37 -32.13
N CYS A 178 -9.55 -16.34 -30.81
CA CYS A 178 -10.86 -16.57 -30.20
C CYS A 178 -11.30 -15.37 -29.32
N ASN A 179 -12.60 -15.20 -29.16
CA ASN A 179 -13.14 -14.16 -28.30
C ASN A 179 -12.91 -14.54 -26.80
N PRO A 180 -12.27 -13.67 -25.98
CA PRO A 180 -12.06 -13.94 -24.56
C PRO A 180 -13.33 -14.31 -23.79
N LYS A 181 -14.50 -13.76 -24.18
CA LYS A 181 -15.79 -14.04 -23.55
C LYS A 181 -16.33 -15.44 -23.83
N GLU A 182 -15.79 -16.14 -24.82
CA GLU A 182 -16.19 -17.50 -25.20
C GLU A 182 -15.32 -18.57 -24.53
N ILE A 183 -14.33 -18.14 -23.76
CA ILE A 183 -13.41 -19.03 -23.05
C ILE A 183 -14.00 -19.30 -21.66
N ASN A 184 -14.38 -20.54 -21.41
CA ASN A 184 -14.77 -20.94 -20.05
C ASN A 184 -13.53 -20.89 -19.13
N ALA A 185 -13.68 -20.26 -17.98
CA ALA A 185 -12.65 -20.14 -16.95
C ALA A 185 -12.37 -21.48 -16.22
N ASN A 186 -12.27 -22.57 -16.98
CA ASN A 186 -11.97 -23.91 -16.49
C ASN A 186 -11.13 -24.70 -17.53
N MET A 187 -10.67 -25.86 -17.13
CA MET A 187 -9.84 -26.73 -18.00
C MET A 187 -10.55 -27.23 -19.25
N ASP A 188 -11.89 -27.33 -19.27
CA ASP A 188 -12.65 -27.72 -20.46
C ASP A 188 -12.46 -26.71 -21.60
N GLY A 189 -12.31 -25.42 -21.26
CA GLY A 189 -12.00 -24.35 -22.21
C GLY A 189 -10.69 -24.60 -22.98
N TRP A 190 -9.70 -25.21 -22.33
CA TRP A 190 -8.44 -25.60 -22.92
C TRP A 190 -8.52 -26.93 -23.66
N PHE A 191 -9.04 -27.98 -23.03
CA PHE A 191 -9.15 -29.34 -23.63
C PHE A 191 -9.90 -29.34 -24.95
N LYS A 192 -10.94 -28.52 -25.11
CA LYS A 192 -11.72 -28.42 -26.37
C LYS A 192 -10.91 -27.85 -27.54
N ARG A 193 -9.75 -27.26 -27.27
CA ARG A 193 -8.87 -26.63 -28.30
C ARG A 193 -7.64 -27.46 -28.65
N ILE A 194 -7.43 -28.56 -27.95
CA ILE A 194 -6.37 -29.51 -28.25
C ILE A 194 -6.79 -30.37 -29.43
N HIS A 195 -5.86 -30.60 -30.35
CA HIS A 195 -6.15 -31.49 -31.49
C HIS A 195 -6.53 -32.90 -30.98
N PRO A 196 -7.53 -33.57 -31.55
CA PRO A 196 -8.00 -34.87 -31.06
C PRO A 196 -6.90 -35.92 -30.91
N SER A 197 -5.89 -35.93 -31.80
CA SER A 197 -4.74 -36.89 -31.72
C SER A 197 -3.86 -36.70 -30.48
N ASP A 198 -3.85 -35.51 -29.88
CA ASP A 198 -2.94 -35.15 -28.81
C ASP A 198 -3.64 -35.14 -27.42
N LEU A 199 -4.98 -35.23 -27.41
CA LEU A 199 -5.80 -35.09 -26.23
C LEU A 199 -5.46 -36.14 -25.14
N ASP A 200 -5.32 -37.40 -25.53
CA ASP A 200 -5.04 -38.50 -24.61
C ASP A 200 -3.62 -38.41 -24.03
N TYR A 201 -2.67 -38.02 -24.85
CA TYR A 201 -1.29 -37.76 -24.41
C TYR A 201 -1.24 -36.62 -23.38
N VAL A 202 -1.88 -35.49 -23.68
CA VAL A 202 -1.91 -34.32 -22.80
C VAL A 202 -2.58 -34.66 -21.48
N ARG A 203 -3.74 -35.33 -21.51
CA ARG A 203 -4.45 -35.75 -20.28
C ARG A 203 -3.60 -36.68 -19.42
N SER A 204 -2.97 -37.67 -20.02
CA SER A 204 -2.13 -38.64 -19.30
C SER A 204 -0.92 -37.95 -18.67
N THR A 205 -0.31 -36.99 -19.37
CA THR A 205 0.84 -36.24 -18.88
C THR A 205 0.45 -35.32 -17.72
N LEU A 206 -0.67 -34.61 -17.82
CA LEU A 206 -1.20 -33.80 -16.75
C LEU A 206 -1.48 -34.60 -15.48
N HIS A 207 -2.15 -35.77 -15.60
CA HIS A 207 -2.45 -36.66 -14.46
C HIS A 207 -1.22 -37.21 -13.75
N LYS A 208 -0.08 -37.21 -14.37
CA LYS A 208 1.18 -37.67 -13.74
C LYS A 208 1.87 -36.59 -12.92
N HIS A 209 1.48 -35.32 -13.11
CA HIS A 209 2.11 -34.17 -12.46
C HIS A 209 1.21 -33.48 -11.42
N ILE A 210 -0.02 -33.94 -11.28
CA ILE A 210 -1.02 -33.52 -10.29
C ILE A 210 -1.25 -34.65 -9.31
#